data_005a54723a8cce94910a373e7218dd7b
#
_entry.id   005a54723a8cce94910a373e7218dd7b
#
_cell.length_a   1.000
_cell.length_b   1.000
_cell.length_c   1.000
_cell.angle_alpha   90.00
_cell.angle_beta   90.00
_cell.angle_gamma   90.00
#
_symmetry.space_group_name_H-M   'P 1'
#
loop_
_entity.id
_entity.type
_entity.pdbx_description
1 polymer ?
#
loop_
_entity_poly.entity_id
_entity_poly.type
_entity_poly.pdbx_seq_one_letter_code
_entity_poly.pdbx_strand_id
1 'polypeptide(L)'
;MSYNLEDVSGIGKATAERLRAAGVDTVEKLSLIKVDALSSLKIKGIGESTALKYIKNAQILVNEKGIKTEPQLKKETTPSKPERHQKTETTKEQKPVKGKDLKELIKKQAECNIGLVGHVDHGKTTLVKALTGDWTDRHSEEQERGISIKLGYSNATILYCSECDDYLTYYMAETARKKGQSRYTCPNCSETLEFKRNISFVDAPGHEILMATMLSGASLMNGACLLVSADEICPQPQTREHLEALNIAGIENIIIIQNKIDAVSREQALENYTQIKEFVKGTIAQNAPIIPVSAVFGANLNLVVRAFEEIIKSPEIQENEEFQFLIARSFDINRPGTQINDLNGGVIGGSVLKGTVQIGEEIEIRPGIRVKNNYQPLRTKIASISQGSNFLEEAKPGGLIGLGTMLDSALTKGDSLIGHLVGRPDTLPEIISEVELEVNLLERVLGSEVQMKVQQLKHNEKLLLVVGTEKTAGIVKKILKNSYIVSLSPPICAPVDSIFAISRIINRRYRLIGYGKELN
;
A
#
# COMPACT_ATOMS: atom_id res chain seq x y z
N MET A 1 -18.48 28.74 -30.87
CA MET A 1 -19.37 27.66 -31.38
C MET A 1 -19.93 26.94 -30.15
N SER A 2 -21.24 26.85 -30.02
CA SER A 2 -21.91 26.07 -28.98
C SER A 2 -21.95 24.61 -29.41
N TYR A 3 -21.66 23.69 -28.50
CA TYR A 3 -21.81 22.26 -28.78
C TYR A 3 -23.29 21.86 -28.72
N ASN A 4 -23.67 20.95 -29.62
CA ASN A 4 -24.97 20.29 -29.56
C ASN A 4 -24.85 19.02 -28.70
N LEU A 5 -25.98 18.51 -28.19
CA LEU A 5 -25.98 17.26 -27.41
C LEU A 5 -25.45 16.06 -28.22
N GLU A 6 -25.56 16.11 -29.52
CA GLU A 6 -25.04 15.10 -30.45
C GLU A 6 -23.52 15.09 -30.55
N ASP A 7 -22.83 16.14 -30.12
CA ASP A 7 -21.36 16.22 -30.08
C ASP A 7 -20.80 15.48 -28.86
N VAL A 8 -21.66 15.12 -27.89
CA VAL A 8 -21.27 14.34 -26.71
C VAL A 8 -21.12 12.87 -27.12
N SER A 9 -19.92 12.32 -26.93
CA SER A 9 -19.65 10.93 -27.29
C SER A 9 -20.64 9.94 -26.65
N GLY A 10 -21.31 9.17 -27.49
CA GLY A 10 -22.33 8.18 -27.11
C GLY A 10 -23.77 8.70 -27.18
N ILE A 11 -24.01 9.98 -27.48
CA ILE A 11 -25.34 10.55 -27.67
C ILE A 11 -25.64 10.68 -29.16
N GLY A 12 -26.51 9.82 -29.67
CA GLY A 12 -27.04 9.95 -31.04
C GLY A 12 -28.30 10.81 -31.09
N LYS A 13 -28.74 11.20 -32.31
CA LYS A 13 -29.90 12.10 -32.54
C LYS A 13 -31.13 11.73 -31.74
N ALA A 14 -31.55 10.44 -31.74
CA ALA A 14 -32.74 10.00 -31.00
C ALA A 14 -32.57 10.10 -29.46
N THR A 15 -31.37 10.04 -28.92
CA THR A 15 -31.08 10.22 -27.50
C THR A 15 -31.04 11.71 -27.14
N ALA A 16 -30.48 12.53 -28.00
CA ALA A 16 -30.45 13.99 -27.84
C ALA A 16 -31.89 14.59 -27.85
N GLU A 17 -32.77 14.12 -28.73
CA GLU A 17 -34.17 14.54 -28.73
C GLU A 17 -34.91 14.17 -27.44
N ARG A 18 -34.68 12.97 -26.88
CA ARG A 18 -35.24 12.57 -25.59
C ARG A 18 -34.71 13.38 -24.42
N LEU A 19 -33.43 13.73 -24.43
CA LEU A 19 -32.80 14.60 -23.42
C LEU A 19 -33.41 16.01 -23.49
N ARG A 20 -33.60 16.59 -24.70
CA ARG A 20 -34.25 17.88 -24.89
C ARG A 20 -35.72 17.85 -24.42
N ALA A 21 -36.46 16.79 -24.75
CA ALA A 21 -37.83 16.62 -24.28
C ALA A 21 -37.94 16.48 -22.75
N ALA A 22 -36.86 16.02 -22.09
CA ALA A 22 -36.78 15.94 -20.63
C ALA A 22 -36.19 17.20 -19.97
N GLY A 23 -36.00 18.31 -20.73
CA GLY A 23 -35.52 19.59 -20.23
C GLY A 23 -33.97 19.73 -20.17
N VAL A 24 -33.23 18.75 -20.72
CA VAL A 24 -31.77 18.80 -20.83
C VAL A 24 -31.43 19.12 -22.29
N ASP A 25 -31.39 20.41 -22.61
CA ASP A 25 -31.35 20.95 -23.98
C ASP A 25 -29.92 21.36 -24.42
N THR A 26 -28.97 21.54 -23.50
CA THR A 26 -27.60 21.94 -23.79
C THR A 26 -26.56 21.01 -23.14
N VAL A 27 -25.32 21.02 -23.69
CA VAL A 27 -24.20 20.24 -23.15
C VAL A 27 -23.79 20.76 -21.78
N GLU A 28 -23.91 22.05 -21.54
CA GLU A 28 -23.62 22.69 -20.24
C GLU A 28 -24.61 22.21 -19.17
N LYS A 29 -25.92 22.16 -19.47
CA LYS A 29 -26.92 21.60 -18.55
C LYS A 29 -26.65 20.12 -18.26
N LEU A 30 -26.31 19.33 -19.29
CA LEU A 30 -25.98 17.92 -19.13
C LEU A 30 -24.73 17.71 -18.28
N SER A 31 -23.74 18.61 -18.38
CA SER A 31 -22.49 18.52 -17.58
C SER A 31 -22.68 18.85 -16.10
N LEU A 32 -23.73 19.61 -15.74
CA LEU A 32 -24.03 20.09 -14.39
C LEU A 32 -25.07 19.25 -13.64
N ILE A 33 -25.84 18.42 -14.35
CA ILE A 33 -26.89 17.60 -13.74
C ILE A 33 -26.28 16.47 -12.92
N LYS A 34 -26.88 16.12 -11.76
CA LYS A 34 -26.46 14.97 -10.98
C LYS A 34 -26.96 13.66 -11.61
N VAL A 35 -26.21 12.57 -11.44
CA VAL A 35 -26.54 11.24 -12.01
C VAL A 35 -27.94 10.80 -11.57
N ASP A 36 -28.25 10.93 -10.28
CA ASP A 36 -29.55 10.57 -9.70
C ASP A 36 -30.68 11.40 -10.29
N ALA A 37 -30.44 12.68 -10.57
CA ALA A 37 -31.44 13.58 -11.17
C ALA A 37 -31.69 13.22 -12.63
N LEU A 38 -30.65 12.88 -13.41
CA LEU A 38 -30.80 12.47 -14.81
C LEU A 38 -31.48 11.10 -14.94
N SER A 39 -31.14 10.13 -14.07
CA SER A 39 -31.76 8.81 -14.06
C SER A 39 -33.22 8.85 -13.58
N SER A 40 -33.58 9.75 -12.67
CA SER A 40 -34.94 9.94 -12.18
C SER A 40 -35.91 10.49 -13.24
N LEU A 41 -35.41 11.09 -14.32
CA LEU A 41 -36.22 11.54 -15.46
C LEU A 41 -36.82 10.40 -16.30
N LYS A 42 -36.47 9.12 -15.97
CA LYS A 42 -37.01 7.89 -16.62
C LYS A 42 -36.91 7.92 -18.15
N ILE A 43 -35.87 8.49 -18.71
CA ILE A 43 -35.67 8.57 -20.16
C ILE A 43 -35.35 7.16 -20.68
N LYS A 44 -36.09 6.69 -21.65
CA LYS A 44 -35.93 5.33 -22.23
C LYS A 44 -34.51 5.12 -22.74
N GLY A 45 -33.80 4.13 -22.16
CA GLY A 45 -32.43 3.78 -22.52
C GLY A 45 -31.34 4.54 -21.74
N ILE A 46 -31.69 5.35 -20.74
CA ILE A 46 -30.76 6.04 -19.86
C ILE A 46 -30.96 5.54 -18.43
N GLY A 47 -30.15 4.53 -18.03
CA GLY A 47 -30.00 4.11 -16.63
C GLY A 47 -28.80 4.82 -15.99
N GLU A 48 -28.55 4.59 -14.70
CA GLU A 48 -27.48 5.24 -13.93
C GLU A 48 -26.10 5.19 -14.59
N SER A 49 -25.67 4.03 -15.08
CA SER A 49 -24.37 3.84 -15.75
C SER A 49 -24.28 4.64 -17.05
N THR A 50 -25.39 4.73 -17.81
CA THR A 50 -25.45 5.49 -19.06
C THR A 50 -25.50 6.99 -18.77
N ALA A 51 -26.24 7.42 -17.76
CA ALA A 51 -26.31 8.80 -17.29
C ALA A 51 -24.92 9.29 -16.86
N LEU A 52 -24.19 8.51 -16.06
CA LEU A 52 -22.82 8.80 -15.63
C LEU A 52 -21.87 8.98 -16.82
N LYS A 53 -21.97 8.11 -17.83
CA LYS A 53 -21.14 8.18 -19.04
C LYS A 53 -21.42 9.45 -19.84
N TYR A 54 -22.68 9.82 -20.03
CA TYR A 54 -23.06 11.02 -20.78
C TYR A 54 -22.65 12.30 -20.06
N ILE A 55 -22.83 12.37 -18.74
CA ILE A 55 -22.40 13.52 -17.92
C ILE A 55 -20.88 13.70 -17.99
N LYS A 56 -20.09 12.63 -17.82
CA LYS A 56 -18.63 12.69 -17.94
C LYS A 56 -18.17 13.18 -19.31
N ASN A 57 -18.76 12.67 -20.39
CA ASN A 57 -18.41 13.07 -21.75
C ASN A 57 -18.80 14.55 -22.04
N ALA A 58 -19.93 15.01 -21.48
CA ALA A 58 -20.34 16.41 -21.57
C ALA A 58 -19.37 17.32 -20.78
N GLN A 59 -18.90 16.91 -19.59
CA GLN A 59 -17.92 17.64 -18.80
C GLN A 59 -16.57 17.79 -19.52
N ILE A 60 -16.13 16.76 -20.23
CA ILE A 60 -14.90 16.83 -21.03
C ILE A 60 -15.03 17.91 -22.11
N LEU A 61 -16.12 17.93 -22.85
CA LEU A 61 -16.36 18.92 -23.91
C LEU A 61 -16.47 20.36 -23.38
N VAL A 62 -17.07 20.53 -22.20
CA VAL A 62 -17.19 21.87 -21.56
C VAL A 62 -15.83 22.35 -21.02
N ASN A 63 -15.01 21.45 -20.46
CA ASN A 63 -13.69 21.77 -19.93
C ASN A 63 -12.65 22.12 -21.01
N GLU A 64 -12.78 21.57 -22.21
CA GLU A 64 -11.90 21.92 -23.35
C GLU A 64 -12.06 23.38 -23.81
N LYS A 65 -13.11 24.08 -23.41
CA LYS A 65 -13.39 25.46 -23.83
C LYS A 65 -13.33 26.53 -22.72
N GLY A 66 -13.01 26.22 -21.47
CA GLY A 66 -12.69 27.24 -20.45
C GLY A 66 -13.78 28.28 -20.17
N ILE A 67 -15.06 27.93 -20.02
CA ILE A 67 -16.16 28.86 -19.72
C ILE A 67 -16.43 28.90 -18.22
N LYS A 68 -16.27 30.10 -17.63
CA LYS A 68 -16.56 30.46 -16.23
C LYS A 68 -18.04 30.75 -16.04
N THR A 69 -18.65 30.22 -14.98
CA THR A 69 -19.91 30.78 -14.41
C THR A 69 -19.87 30.72 -12.89
N GLU A 70 -20.07 31.88 -12.25
CA GLU A 70 -20.23 32.07 -10.81
C GLU A 70 -21.69 31.92 -10.38
N PRO A 71 -21.95 31.55 -9.09
CA PRO A 71 -22.78 32.41 -8.26
C PRO A 71 -22.28 32.62 -6.82
N GLN A 72 -22.54 33.83 -6.31
CA GLN A 72 -22.23 34.34 -4.98
C GLN A 72 -23.08 33.72 -3.88
N LEU A 73 -22.55 33.58 -2.65
CA LEU A 73 -23.29 33.76 -1.40
C LEU A 73 -22.42 34.04 -0.16
N LYS A 74 -22.96 34.86 0.69
CA LYS A 74 -22.59 35.68 1.81
C LYS A 74 -21.78 35.06 2.95
N LYS A 75 -21.00 35.97 3.59
CA LYS A 75 -20.19 35.82 4.83
C LYS A 75 -21.04 35.74 6.09
N GLU A 76 -20.61 34.95 7.07
CA GLU A 76 -20.86 35.19 8.49
C GLU A 76 -19.68 34.78 9.39
N THR A 77 -19.61 35.34 10.55
CA THR A 77 -18.52 35.73 11.42
C THR A 77 -17.90 34.66 12.31
N THR A 78 -16.65 34.88 12.66
CA THR A 78 -15.70 34.13 13.52
C THR A 78 -15.99 34.20 15.02
N PRO A 79 -15.52 33.23 15.81
CA PRO A 79 -15.03 33.52 17.17
C PRO A 79 -13.58 33.04 17.44
N SER A 80 -13.03 33.71 18.43
CA SER A 80 -11.70 33.90 18.95
C SER A 80 -10.85 32.67 19.35
N LYS A 81 -9.52 32.91 19.31
CA LYS A 81 -8.36 32.02 19.67
C LYS A 81 -8.27 31.66 21.15
N PRO A 82 -7.64 30.51 21.46
CA PRO A 82 -6.92 30.31 22.73
C PRO A 82 -5.38 30.29 22.56
N GLU A 83 -4.72 30.55 23.70
CA GLU A 83 -3.32 30.89 23.89
C GLU A 83 -2.27 29.79 23.68
N ARG A 84 -1.03 30.23 23.41
CA ARG A 84 0.17 29.44 23.12
C ARG A 84 0.74 28.72 24.35
N HIS A 85 1.19 27.47 24.19
CA HIS A 85 2.18 26.83 25.05
C HIS A 85 3.53 26.69 24.36
N GLN A 86 4.60 26.78 25.17
CA GLN A 86 5.99 26.96 24.81
C GLN A 86 6.63 25.72 24.17
N LYS A 87 7.55 25.98 23.24
CA LYS A 87 8.38 25.02 22.48
C LYS A 87 9.50 24.45 23.37
N THR A 88 9.79 23.16 23.18
CA THR A 88 11.09 22.56 23.47
C THR A 88 11.82 22.29 22.14
N GLU A 89 13.06 22.75 22.05
CA GLU A 89 13.93 22.67 20.87
C GLU A 89 14.50 21.26 20.70
N THR A 90 14.50 20.74 19.50
CA THR A 90 15.72 20.27 18.77
C THR A 90 15.31 19.60 17.46
N THR A 91 15.57 20.25 16.36
CA THR A 91 15.99 19.61 15.07
C THR A 91 16.29 20.73 14.07
N LYS A 92 17.37 20.59 13.28
CA LYS A 92 17.90 21.58 12.33
C LYS A 92 16.81 22.14 11.42
N GLU A 93 16.60 23.45 11.47
CA GLU A 93 15.65 24.21 10.62
C GLU A 93 16.03 24.09 9.14
N GLN A 94 15.23 23.37 8.38
CA GLN A 94 15.17 23.52 6.93
C GLN A 94 14.25 24.70 6.61
N LYS A 95 14.74 25.66 5.80
CA LYS A 95 13.96 26.82 5.36
C LYS A 95 12.71 26.40 4.60
N PRO A 96 11.55 27.08 4.77
CA PRO A 96 10.31 26.72 4.06
C PRO A 96 10.50 26.80 2.54
N VAL A 97 10.19 25.70 1.88
CA VAL A 97 10.37 25.48 0.45
C VAL A 97 9.24 26.16 -0.33
N LYS A 98 9.55 27.04 -1.28
CA LYS A 98 8.58 27.78 -2.08
C LYS A 98 7.90 26.88 -3.12
N GLY A 99 6.64 27.16 -3.49
CA GLY A 99 5.73 26.30 -4.25
C GLY A 99 6.22 25.70 -5.60
N LYS A 100 7.32 26.18 -6.21
CA LYS A 100 7.95 25.52 -7.37
C LYS A 100 8.74 24.27 -6.96
N ASP A 101 9.39 24.33 -5.81
CA ASP A 101 10.23 23.24 -5.28
C ASP A 101 9.35 22.08 -4.76
N LEU A 102 8.10 22.36 -4.32
CA LEU A 102 7.18 21.34 -3.85
C LEU A 102 6.77 20.34 -4.96
N LYS A 103 6.62 20.82 -6.20
CA LYS A 103 6.32 19.96 -7.35
C LYS A 103 7.44 18.92 -7.63
N GLU A 104 8.68 19.29 -7.37
CA GLU A 104 9.83 18.39 -7.52
C GLU A 104 9.96 17.44 -6.32
N LEU A 105 9.68 17.94 -5.11
CA LEU A 105 9.72 17.14 -3.89
C LEU A 105 8.69 16.01 -3.88
N ILE A 106 7.48 16.26 -4.40
CA ILE A 106 6.42 15.25 -4.56
C ILE A 106 6.86 14.08 -5.47
N LYS A 107 7.79 14.32 -6.39
CA LYS A 107 8.29 13.30 -7.31
C LYS A 107 9.45 12.48 -6.75
N LYS A 108 10.03 12.87 -5.60
CA LYS A 108 11.11 12.11 -4.97
C LYS A 108 10.62 10.77 -4.47
N GLN A 109 11.55 9.83 -4.33
CA GLN A 109 11.27 8.51 -3.76
C GLN A 109 10.65 8.63 -2.37
N ALA A 110 9.69 7.78 -2.06
CA ALA A 110 9.15 7.65 -0.72
C ALA A 110 10.23 7.15 0.25
N GLU A 111 10.19 7.67 1.48
CA GLU A 111 11.22 7.42 2.48
C GLU A 111 10.95 6.19 3.34
N CYS A 112 9.69 5.75 3.41
CA CYS A 112 9.33 4.55 4.17
C CYS A 112 8.09 3.86 3.60
N ASN A 113 7.92 2.58 3.97
CA ASN A 113 6.76 1.75 3.66
C ASN A 113 5.88 1.58 4.90
N ILE A 114 4.60 1.91 4.78
CA ILE A 114 3.59 1.75 5.83
C ILE A 114 2.65 0.62 5.45
N GLY A 115 2.64 -0.45 6.23
CA GLY A 115 1.75 -1.58 6.03
C GLY A 115 0.33 -1.31 6.53
N LEU A 116 -0.68 -1.74 5.76
CA LEU A 116 -2.05 -1.78 6.23
C LEU A 116 -2.47 -3.22 6.45
N VAL A 117 -2.75 -3.56 7.69
CA VAL A 117 -3.08 -4.91 8.13
C VAL A 117 -4.37 -4.90 8.95
N GLY A 118 -5.02 -6.04 9.06
CA GLY A 118 -6.29 -6.17 9.78
C GLY A 118 -7.25 -7.11 9.05
N HIS A 119 -8.38 -7.40 9.67
CA HIS A 119 -9.38 -8.32 9.15
C HIS A 119 -9.93 -7.90 7.77
N VAL A 120 -10.56 -8.83 7.05
CA VAL A 120 -11.33 -8.52 5.84
C VAL A 120 -12.40 -7.48 6.21
N ASP A 121 -12.74 -6.60 5.28
CA ASP A 121 -13.76 -5.55 5.42
C ASP A 121 -13.53 -4.50 6.53
N HIS A 122 -12.39 -4.50 7.22
CA HIS A 122 -12.03 -3.43 8.16
C HIS A 122 -11.67 -2.09 7.48
N GLY A 123 -11.65 -2.05 6.14
CA GLY A 123 -11.52 -0.82 5.35
C GLY A 123 -10.08 -0.41 5.04
N LYS A 124 -9.13 -1.35 4.95
CA LYS A 124 -7.73 -1.12 4.58
C LYS A 124 -7.61 -0.37 3.24
N THR A 125 -8.13 -0.94 2.18
CA THR A 125 -8.11 -0.37 0.82
C THR A 125 -8.87 0.96 0.76
N THR A 126 -9.97 1.10 1.52
CA THR A 126 -10.72 2.37 1.63
C THR A 126 -9.88 3.46 2.28
N LEU A 127 -9.12 3.14 3.33
CA LEU A 127 -8.22 4.08 3.99
C LEU A 127 -7.10 4.53 3.03
N VAL A 128 -6.48 3.60 2.29
CA VAL A 128 -5.48 3.96 1.27
C VAL A 128 -6.07 4.93 0.26
N LYS A 129 -7.25 4.61 -0.29
CA LYS A 129 -7.94 5.49 -1.23
C LYS A 129 -8.22 6.87 -0.66
N ALA A 130 -8.64 6.96 0.60
CA ALA A 130 -8.92 8.24 1.26
C ALA A 130 -7.65 9.10 1.45
N LEU A 131 -6.49 8.45 1.62
CA LEU A 131 -5.21 9.13 1.82
C LEU A 131 -4.48 9.45 0.51
N THR A 132 -4.66 8.64 -0.55
CA THR A 132 -3.85 8.71 -1.78
C THR A 132 -4.66 9.07 -3.03
N GLY A 133 -5.95 8.80 -3.02
CA GLY A 133 -6.82 8.85 -4.20
C GLY A 133 -6.78 7.59 -5.07
N ASP A 134 -5.80 6.73 -4.85
CA ASP A 134 -5.62 5.50 -5.63
C ASP A 134 -6.39 4.33 -5.02
N TRP A 135 -6.92 3.48 -5.88
CA TRP A 135 -7.52 2.21 -5.51
C TRP A 135 -6.49 1.10 -5.72
N THR A 136 -6.11 0.40 -4.65
CA THR A 136 -5.04 -0.62 -4.70
C THR A 136 -5.49 -1.93 -5.33
N ASP A 137 -6.78 -2.26 -5.28
CA ASP A 137 -7.38 -3.44 -5.91
C ASP A 137 -7.54 -3.22 -7.42
N ARG A 138 -6.48 -3.50 -8.19
CA ARG A 138 -6.43 -3.24 -9.64
C ARG A 138 -6.67 -4.49 -10.51
N HIS A 139 -6.65 -5.69 -9.92
CA HIS A 139 -6.88 -6.93 -10.64
C HIS A 139 -8.37 -7.24 -10.76
N SER A 140 -8.80 -7.74 -11.94
CA SER A 140 -10.21 -8.09 -12.19
C SER A 140 -10.76 -9.11 -11.17
N GLU A 141 -9.95 -10.09 -10.77
CA GLU A 141 -10.36 -11.07 -9.76
C GLU A 141 -10.54 -10.47 -8.37
N GLU A 142 -9.77 -9.45 -8.01
CA GLU A 142 -9.90 -8.71 -6.75
C GLU A 142 -11.19 -7.90 -6.73
N GLN A 143 -11.50 -7.25 -7.86
CA GLN A 143 -12.73 -6.46 -8.02
C GLN A 143 -13.97 -7.34 -8.04
N GLU A 144 -13.91 -8.52 -8.68
CA GLU A 144 -15.05 -9.47 -8.73
C GLU A 144 -15.34 -10.11 -7.37
N ARG A 145 -14.31 -10.38 -6.58
CA ARG A 145 -14.43 -11.03 -5.26
C ARG A 145 -14.56 -10.05 -4.09
N GLY A 146 -14.28 -8.76 -4.31
CA GLY A 146 -14.27 -7.73 -3.28
C GLY A 146 -13.18 -7.93 -2.21
N ILE A 147 -12.10 -8.65 -2.53
CA ILE A 147 -10.99 -8.93 -1.61
C ILE A 147 -9.64 -8.70 -2.30
N SER A 148 -8.67 -8.13 -1.58
CA SER A 148 -7.28 -8.04 -2.04
C SER A 148 -6.61 -9.41 -2.01
N ILE A 149 -6.02 -9.84 -3.13
CA ILE A 149 -5.35 -11.14 -3.27
C ILE A 149 -3.83 -10.97 -3.27
N LYS A 150 -3.35 -9.93 -3.94
CA LYS A 150 -1.94 -9.55 -4.01
C LYS A 150 -1.66 -8.35 -3.11
N LEU A 151 -0.38 -8.08 -2.84
CA LEU A 151 0.01 -6.85 -2.16
C LEU A 151 -0.33 -5.66 -3.07
N GLY A 152 -1.17 -4.76 -2.57
CA GLY A 152 -1.48 -3.49 -3.20
C GLY A 152 -0.46 -2.42 -2.81
N TYR A 153 -0.19 -1.48 -3.71
CA TYR A 153 0.79 -0.41 -3.48
C TYR A 153 0.25 0.94 -3.90
N SER A 154 0.47 1.95 -3.06
CA SER A 154 0.17 3.35 -3.39
C SER A 154 1.13 4.28 -2.66
N ASN A 155 1.24 5.53 -3.13
CA ASN A 155 2.13 6.53 -2.56
C ASN A 155 1.36 7.75 -2.09
N ALA A 156 1.85 8.41 -1.03
CA ALA A 156 1.34 9.68 -0.57
C ALA A 156 2.48 10.65 -0.24
N THR A 157 2.21 11.94 -0.38
CA THR A 157 3.08 13.02 0.10
C THR A 157 2.46 13.62 1.35
N ILE A 158 3.21 13.69 2.43
CA ILE A 158 2.80 14.34 3.67
C ILE A 158 3.15 15.82 3.60
N LEU A 159 2.15 16.65 3.84
CA LEU A 159 2.24 18.10 3.91
C LEU A 159 1.81 18.59 5.30
N TYR A 160 2.35 19.71 5.73
CA TYR A 160 2.06 20.34 7.01
C TYR A 160 1.63 21.78 6.84
N CYS A 161 0.64 22.21 7.59
CA CYS A 161 0.22 23.59 7.70
C CYS A 161 0.64 24.17 9.05
N SER A 162 1.58 25.11 9.05
CA SER A 162 2.10 25.74 10.27
C SER A 162 1.06 26.59 11.01
N GLU A 163 0.14 27.24 10.29
CA GLU A 163 -0.92 28.06 10.89
C GLU A 163 -2.03 27.23 11.55
N CYS A 164 -2.39 26.11 10.95
CA CYS A 164 -3.41 25.21 11.51
C CYS A 164 -2.83 24.17 12.47
N ASP A 165 -1.51 24.04 12.54
CA ASP A 165 -0.80 22.90 13.19
C ASP A 165 -1.38 21.55 12.75
N ASP A 166 -1.53 21.34 11.45
CA ASP A 166 -2.23 20.19 10.92
C ASP A 166 -1.47 19.51 9.78
N TYR A 167 -1.63 18.18 9.68
CA TYR A 167 -1.00 17.33 8.69
C TYR A 167 -2.04 16.84 7.68
N LEU A 168 -1.66 16.86 6.41
CA LEU A 168 -2.52 16.45 5.29
C LEU A 168 -1.69 15.62 4.31
N THR A 169 -2.33 14.72 3.58
CA THR A 169 -1.71 14.23 2.34
C THR A 169 -1.95 15.23 1.20
N TYR A 170 -1.11 15.16 0.17
CA TYR A 170 -1.32 15.98 -1.03
C TYR A 170 -2.72 15.77 -1.63
N TYR A 171 -3.20 14.51 -1.67
CA TYR A 171 -4.54 14.20 -2.15
C TYR A 171 -5.65 14.82 -1.30
N MET A 172 -5.54 14.75 0.03
CA MET A 172 -6.50 15.38 0.95
C MET A 172 -6.55 16.91 0.73
N ALA A 173 -5.38 17.55 0.58
CA ALA A 173 -5.31 18.99 0.32
C ALA A 173 -5.91 19.34 -1.05
N GLU A 174 -5.66 18.54 -2.10
CA GLU A 174 -6.20 18.75 -3.45
C GLU A 174 -7.72 18.59 -3.49
N THR A 175 -8.28 17.58 -2.82
CA THR A 175 -9.73 17.30 -2.80
C THR A 175 -10.52 18.28 -1.96
N ALA A 176 -9.95 18.78 -0.86
CA ALA A 176 -10.59 19.76 0.02
C ALA A 176 -10.43 21.22 -0.48
N ARG A 177 -9.66 21.43 -1.54
CA ARG A 177 -9.35 22.77 -2.07
C ARG A 177 -10.59 23.48 -2.59
N LYS A 178 -10.75 24.73 -2.16
CA LYS A 178 -11.81 25.63 -2.64
C LYS A 178 -11.44 26.25 -4.00
N LYS A 179 -12.46 26.60 -4.78
CA LYS A 179 -12.27 27.27 -6.08
C LYS A 179 -11.47 28.56 -5.91
N GLY A 180 -10.38 28.72 -6.66
CA GLY A 180 -9.51 29.89 -6.59
C GLY A 180 -8.31 29.79 -5.65
N GLN A 181 -8.23 28.74 -4.81
CA GLN A 181 -7.02 28.48 -4.01
C GLN A 181 -5.90 27.89 -4.86
N SER A 182 -4.65 28.23 -4.53
CA SER A 182 -3.47 27.62 -5.14
C SER A 182 -3.38 26.11 -4.79
N ARG A 183 -2.67 25.36 -5.63
CA ARG A 183 -2.52 23.90 -5.51
C ARG A 183 -1.77 23.45 -4.24
N TYR A 184 -0.98 24.35 -3.66
CA TYR A 184 -0.09 24.05 -2.53
C TYR A 184 -0.42 24.88 -1.29
N THR A 185 -1.69 25.25 -1.14
CA THR A 185 -2.16 25.99 0.03
C THR A 185 -3.11 25.17 0.88
N CYS A 186 -3.11 25.43 2.17
CA CYS A 186 -4.00 24.79 3.13
C CYS A 186 -5.47 25.08 2.76
N PRO A 187 -6.34 24.07 2.66
CA PRO A 187 -7.75 24.28 2.33
C PRO A 187 -8.50 25.05 3.40
N ASN A 188 -8.00 25.09 4.65
CA ASN A 188 -8.64 25.76 5.79
C ASN A 188 -8.25 27.24 5.90
N CYS A 189 -6.94 27.55 5.92
CA CYS A 189 -6.42 28.90 6.18
C CYS A 189 -5.79 29.57 4.95
N SER A 190 -5.60 28.84 3.84
CA SER A 190 -4.94 29.31 2.61
C SER A 190 -3.43 29.59 2.75
N GLU A 191 -2.80 29.27 3.89
CA GLU A 191 -1.35 29.34 4.05
C GLU A 191 -0.65 28.31 3.17
N THR A 192 0.60 28.58 2.78
CA THR A 192 1.41 27.66 1.97
C THR A 192 1.76 26.41 2.79
N LEU A 193 1.49 25.24 2.22
CA LEU A 193 1.80 23.97 2.85
C LEU A 193 3.30 23.66 2.75
N GLU A 194 3.86 23.16 3.83
CA GLU A 194 5.24 22.67 3.91
C GLU A 194 5.31 21.19 3.53
N PHE A 195 6.28 20.82 2.71
CA PHE A 195 6.60 19.41 2.44
C PHE A 195 7.26 18.80 3.68
N LYS A 196 6.82 17.60 4.06
CA LYS A 196 7.48 16.79 5.08
C LYS A 196 8.23 15.64 4.44
N ARG A 197 7.52 14.67 3.86
CA ARG A 197 8.13 13.52 3.15
C ARG A 197 7.13 12.81 2.24
N ASN A 198 7.65 11.94 1.39
CA ASN A 198 6.87 10.97 0.65
C ASN A 198 6.87 9.62 1.38
N ILE A 199 5.74 8.92 1.38
CA ILE A 199 5.55 7.59 1.97
C ILE A 199 4.92 6.65 0.96
N SER A 200 5.18 5.35 1.11
CA SER A 200 4.50 4.29 0.36
C SER A 200 3.60 3.48 1.29
N PHE A 201 2.44 3.06 0.78
CA PHE A 201 1.56 2.12 1.46
C PHE A 201 1.71 0.72 0.87
N VAL A 202 1.74 -0.28 1.74
CA VAL A 202 1.66 -1.71 1.42
C VAL A 202 0.32 -2.20 1.94
N ASP A 203 -0.64 -2.40 1.05
CA ASP A 203 -1.97 -2.93 1.40
C ASP A 203 -1.93 -4.45 1.41
N ALA A 204 -1.94 -5.03 2.61
CA ALA A 204 -1.84 -6.46 2.80
C ALA A 204 -3.22 -7.13 2.76
N PRO A 205 -3.35 -8.31 2.09
CA PRO A 205 -4.61 -9.02 2.02
C PRO A 205 -5.08 -9.46 3.40
N GLY A 206 -6.37 -9.24 3.71
CA GLY A 206 -6.97 -9.58 5.00
C GLY A 206 -7.43 -11.03 5.13
N HIS A 207 -7.52 -11.79 4.05
CA HIS A 207 -8.10 -13.13 4.06
C HIS A 207 -7.13 -14.19 4.61
N GLU A 208 -7.63 -15.09 5.46
CA GLU A 208 -6.81 -16.13 6.14
C GLU A 208 -5.98 -17.03 5.20
N ILE A 209 -6.48 -17.30 3.98
CA ILE A 209 -5.77 -18.10 2.96
C ILE A 209 -4.51 -17.38 2.46
N LEU A 210 -4.46 -16.05 2.61
CA LEU A 210 -3.39 -15.20 2.10
C LEU A 210 -2.37 -14.79 3.17
N MET A 211 -2.36 -15.46 4.34
CA MET A 211 -1.43 -15.17 5.44
C MET A 211 0.04 -15.18 4.97
N ALA A 212 0.42 -16.12 4.11
CA ALA A 212 1.78 -16.13 3.54
C ALA A 212 2.10 -14.88 2.70
N THR A 213 1.11 -14.30 2.04
CA THR A 213 1.28 -13.03 1.31
C THR A 213 1.38 -11.85 2.26
N MET A 214 0.61 -11.86 3.36
CA MET A 214 0.72 -10.85 4.42
C MET A 214 2.10 -10.87 5.08
N LEU A 215 2.61 -12.06 5.44
CA LEU A 215 3.96 -12.22 6.00
C LEU A 215 5.04 -11.73 5.04
N SER A 216 4.91 -12.05 3.74
CA SER A 216 5.80 -11.50 2.70
C SER A 216 5.74 -9.97 2.65
N GLY A 217 4.54 -9.38 2.78
CA GLY A 217 4.37 -7.93 2.83
C GLY A 217 5.00 -7.30 4.05
N ALA A 218 4.89 -7.94 5.22
CA ALA A 218 5.44 -7.43 6.47
C ALA A 218 6.95 -7.19 6.40
N SER A 219 7.69 -8.02 5.68
CA SER A 219 9.15 -7.85 5.48
C SER A 219 9.56 -6.57 4.71
N LEU A 220 8.60 -5.91 4.08
CA LEU A 220 8.83 -4.66 3.34
C LEU A 220 8.43 -3.41 4.14
N MET A 221 7.84 -3.57 5.34
CA MET A 221 7.25 -2.49 6.11
C MET A 221 8.23 -1.88 7.11
N ASN A 222 8.23 -0.56 7.23
CA ASN A 222 8.96 0.18 8.28
C ASN A 222 8.05 0.50 9.48
N GLY A 223 6.76 0.40 9.29
CA GLY A 223 5.73 0.53 10.30
C GLY A 223 4.40 0.04 9.76
N ALA A 224 3.40 -0.11 10.62
CA ALA A 224 2.13 -0.67 10.24
C ALA A 224 0.93 0.02 10.87
N CYS A 225 -0.18 0.08 10.14
CA CYS A 225 -1.51 0.41 10.63
C CYS A 225 -2.31 -0.86 10.83
N LEU A 226 -2.67 -1.18 12.07
CA LEU A 226 -3.59 -2.25 12.40
C LEU A 226 -5.03 -1.70 12.41
N LEU A 227 -5.81 -2.06 11.39
CA LEU A 227 -7.21 -1.62 11.29
C LEU A 227 -8.13 -2.56 12.05
N VAL A 228 -8.99 -1.97 12.85
CA VAL A 228 -10.09 -2.63 13.57
C VAL A 228 -11.37 -1.89 13.24
N SER A 229 -12.40 -2.62 12.84
CA SER A 229 -13.72 -2.03 12.56
C SER A 229 -14.49 -1.80 13.86
N ALA A 230 -15.09 -0.61 14.01
CA ALA A 230 -15.85 -0.25 15.21
C ALA A 230 -17.20 -1.00 15.31
N ASP A 231 -17.70 -1.51 14.17
CA ASP A 231 -18.97 -2.26 14.09
C ASP A 231 -18.82 -3.76 14.41
N GLU A 232 -17.59 -4.21 14.71
CA GLU A 232 -17.31 -5.61 15.01
C GLU A 232 -16.63 -5.79 16.39
N ILE A 233 -16.80 -6.98 16.99
CA ILE A 233 -16.09 -7.33 18.24
C ILE A 233 -14.59 -7.46 17.97
N CYS A 234 -13.76 -6.83 18.81
CA CYS A 234 -12.31 -6.93 18.75
C CYS A 234 -11.78 -7.92 19.81
N PRO A 235 -10.81 -8.77 19.41
CA PRO A 235 -10.23 -8.95 18.07
C PRO A 235 -10.96 -9.99 17.21
N GLN A 236 -11.00 -9.75 15.92
CA GLN A 236 -11.34 -10.76 14.92
C GLN A 236 -10.16 -11.75 14.72
N PRO A 237 -10.39 -12.97 14.18
CA PRO A 237 -9.34 -13.98 14.02
C PRO A 237 -8.11 -13.48 13.25
N GLN A 238 -8.30 -12.85 12.08
CA GLN A 238 -7.18 -12.33 11.29
C GLN A 238 -6.50 -11.11 11.94
N THR A 239 -7.21 -10.34 12.77
CA THR A 239 -6.59 -9.24 13.53
C THR A 239 -5.49 -9.76 14.45
N ARG A 240 -5.74 -10.91 15.11
CA ARG A 240 -4.72 -11.60 15.94
C ARG A 240 -3.56 -12.11 15.10
N GLU A 241 -3.87 -12.79 14.00
CA GLU A 241 -2.85 -13.34 13.09
C GLU A 241 -1.93 -12.23 12.55
N HIS A 242 -2.51 -11.11 12.15
CA HIS A 242 -1.75 -9.99 11.60
C HIS A 242 -0.87 -9.31 12.67
N LEU A 243 -1.37 -9.13 13.89
CA LEU A 243 -0.54 -8.58 14.97
C LEU A 243 0.65 -9.49 15.29
N GLU A 244 0.44 -10.81 15.32
CA GLU A 244 1.53 -11.77 15.53
C GLU A 244 2.52 -11.79 14.36
N ALA A 245 2.03 -11.66 13.13
CA ALA A 245 2.90 -11.56 11.97
C ALA A 245 3.77 -10.29 11.99
N LEU A 246 3.25 -9.16 12.46
CA LEU A 246 4.03 -7.94 12.69
C LEU A 246 5.08 -8.15 13.78
N ASN A 247 4.72 -8.86 14.86
CA ASN A 247 5.63 -9.24 15.95
C ASN A 247 6.81 -10.09 15.41
N ILE A 248 6.50 -11.12 14.63
CA ILE A 248 7.52 -11.99 14.01
C ILE A 248 8.41 -11.20 13.05
N ALA A 249 7.84 -10.29 12.27
CA ALA A 249 8.59 -9.44 11.34
C ALA A 249 9.39 -8.32 12.03
N GLY A 250 9.26 -8.15 13.34
CA GLY A 250 9.97 -7.12 14.11
C GLY A 250 9.48 -5.70 13.86
N ILE A 251 8.21 -5.52 13.47
CA ILE A 251 7.62 -4.21 13.20
C ILE A 251 7.12 -3.58 14.51
N GLU A 252 7.90 -2.68 15.08
CA GLU A 252 7.59 -2.02 16.35
C GLU A 252 6.75 -0.74 16.22
N ASN A 253 6.87 -0.04 15.08
CA ASN A 253 6.15 1.21 14.82
C ASN A 253 4.71 0.91 14.37
N ILE A 254 3.79 0.76 15.32
CA ILE A 254 2.39 0.39 15.06
C ILE A 254 1.46 1.53 15.42
N ILE A 255 0.48 1.78 14.56
CA ILE A 255 -0.66 2.69 14.77
C ILE A 255 -1.93 1.85 14.67
N ILE A 256 -2.85 1.98 15.61
CA ILE A 256 -4.13 1.29 15.56
C ILE A 256 -5.20 2.25 15.04
N ILE A 257 -5.90 1.82 14.01
CA ILE A 257 -6.98 2.59 13.37
C ILE A 257 -8.32 1.93 13.73
N GLN A 258 -9.11 2.60 14.58
CA GLN A 258 -10.49 2.23 14.83
C GLN A 258 -11.36 2.84 13.71
N ASN A 259 -11.66 2.06 12.67
CA ASN A 259 -12.37 2.54 11.48
C ASN A 259 -13.88 2.32 11.59
N LYS A 260 -14.63 2.95 10.68
CA LYS A 260 -16.10 2.89 10.56
C LYS A 260 -16.83 3.45 11.80
N ILE A 261 -16.29 4.48 12.45
CA ILE A 261 -16.98 5.13 13.59
C ILE A 261 -18.31 5.79 13.19
N ASP A 262 -18.51 6.01 11.90
CA ASP A 262 -19.74 6.53 11.31
C ASP A 262 -20.88 5.50 11.27
N ALA A 263 -20.57 4.21 11.39
CA ALA A 263 -21.54 3.12 11.32
C ALA A 263 -22.10 2.71 12.69
N VAL A 264 -21.57 3.28 13.80
CA VAL A 264 -21.90 2.85 15.16
C VAL A 264 -22.26 4.05 16.07
N SER A 265 -22.92 3.76 17.21
CA SER A 265 -23.13 4.78 18.22
C SER A 265 -21.83 5.10 18.97
N ARG A 266 -21.80 6.25 19.67
CA ARG A 266 -20.65 6.64 20.49
C ARG A 266 -20.34 5.60 21.57
N GLU A 267 -21.35 5.01 22.17
CA GLU A 267 -21.23 3.99 23.22
C GLU A 267 -20.58 2.73 22.66
N GLN A 268 -21.03 2.25 21.50
CA GLN A 268 -20.45 1.10 20.80
C GLN A 268 -18.99 1.36 20.39
N ALA A 269 -18.67 2.57 19.90
CA ALA A 269 -17.29 2.93 19.58
C ALA A 269 -16.38 2.92 20.82
N LEU A 270 -16.85 3.39 21.98
CA LEU A 270 -16.10 3.35 23.26
C LEU A 270 -15.94 1.93 23.79
N GLU A 271 -16.95 1.07 23.67
CA GLU A 271 -16.84 -0.34 24.02
C GLU A 271 -15.81 -1.05 23.15
N ASN A 272 -15.87 -0.89 21.83
CA ASN A 272 -14.89 -1.45 20.89
C ASN A 272 -13.46 -0.90 21.17
N TYR A 273 -13.31 0.39 21.49
CA TYR A 273 -12.04 0.97 21.92
C TYR A 273 -11.46 0.25 23.17
N THR A 274 -12.32 -0.08 24.14
CA THR A 274 -11.92 -0.82 25.35
C THR A 274 -11.48 -2.24 24.99
N GLN A 275 -12.19 -2.91 24.08
CA GLN A 275 -11.82 -4.23 23.56
C GLN A 275 -10.46 -4.19 22.85
N ILE A 276 -10.20 -3.16 22.03
CA ILE A 276 -8.90 -2.96 21.37
C ILE A 276 -7.80 -2.83 22.44
N LYS A 277 -7.97 -2.00 23.47
CA LYS A 277 -6.98 -1.82 24.53
C LYS A 277 -6.66 -3.12 25.26
N GLU A 278 -7.68 -3.91 25.58
CA GLU A 278 -7.46 -5.20 26.26
C GLU A 278 -6.77 -6.21 25.33
N PHE A 279 -7.12 -6.22 24.05
CA PHE A 279 -6.51 -7.09 23.05
C PHE A 279 -5.00 -6.85 22.88
N VAL A 280 -4.56 -5.59 22.85
CA VAL A 280 -3.15 -5.27 22.60
C VAL A 280 -2.29 -5.28 23.86
N LYS A 281 -2.88 -5.44 25.03
CA LYS A 281 -2.17 -5.51 26.30
C LYS A 281 -1.19 -6.68 26.33
N GLY A 282 0.08 -6.39 26.66
CA GLY A 282 1.16 -7.38 26.68
C GLY A 282 1.68 -7.76 25.28
N THR A 283 1.25 -7.06 24.22
CA THR A 283 1.76 -7.25 22.86
C THR A 283 2.68 -6.11 22.45
N ILE A 284 3.32 -6.22 21.28
CA ILE A 284 4.15 -5.15 20.68
C ILE A 284 3.36 -3.86 20.41
N ALA A 285 2.02 -3.95 20.27
CA ALA A 285 1.14 -2.81 20.03
C ALA A 285 0.57 -2.18 21.30
N GLN A 286 1.01 -2.59 22.49
CA GLN A 286 0.45 -2.13 23.77
C GLN A 286 0.44 -0.61 23.92
N ASN A 287 1.48 0.06 23.45
CA ASN A 287 1.65 1.51 23.54
C ASN A 287 1.26 2.23 22.23
N ALA A 288 0.73 1.51 21.25
CA ALA A 288 0.32 2.10 19.99
C ALA A 288 -0.89 3.05 20.18
N PRO A 289 -0.91 4.24 19.58
CA PRO A 289 -2.06 5.11 19.62
C PRO A 289 -3.25 4.45 18.90
N ILE A 290 -4.45 4.65 19.44
CA ILE A 290 -5.70 4.20 18.84
C ILE A 290 -6.41 5.43 18.31
N ILE A 291 -6.56 5.54 16.99
CA ILE A 291 -7.14 6.69 16.30
C ILE A 291 -8.51 6.29 15.73
N PRO A 292 -9.62 6.86 16.24
CA PRO A 292 -10.94 6.62 15.68
C PRO A 292 -11.11 7.40 14.38
N VAL A 293 -11.48 6.71 13.28
CA VAL A 293 -11.64 7.31 11.96
C VAL A 293 -12.91 6.85 11.24
N SER A 294 -13.36 7.68 10.30
CA SER A 294 -14.21 7.23 9.20
C SER A 294 -13.45 7.43 7.89
N ALA A 295 -12.94 6.34 7.32
CA ALA A 295 -12.21 6.41 6.06
C ALA A 295 -13.11 6.86 4.89
N VAL A 296 -14.41 6.56 4.95
CA VAL A 296 -15.38 6.92 3.91
C VAL A 296 -15.68 8.43 3.94
N PHE A 297 -15.86 9.00 5.13
CA PHE A 297 -16.18 10.42 5.30
C PHE A 297 -14.96 11.31 5.56
N GLY A 298 -13.77 10.74 5.65
CA GLY A 298 -12.52 11.48 5.87
C GLY A 298 -12.34 12.02 7.30
N ALA A 299 -13.14 11.56 8.27
CA ALA A 299 -13.05 12.02 9.64
C ALA A 299 -11.75 11.54 10.31
N ASN A 300 -11.02 12.47 10.94
CA ASN A 300 -9.78 12.24 11.67
C ASN A 300 -8.60 11.68 10.84
N LEU A 301 -8.65 11.76 9.51
CA LEU A 301 -7.52 11.35 8.65
C LEU A 301 -6.27 12.19 8.88
N ASN A 302 -6.42 13.47 9.20
CA ASN A 302 -5.33 14.35 9.57
C ASN A 302 -4.56 13.86 10.81
N LEU A 303 -5.24 13.28 11.81
CA LEU A 303 -4.61 12.67 12.99
C LEU A 303 -3.83 11.39 12.61
N VAL A 304 -4.34 10.64 11.63
CA VAL A 304 -3.61 9.47 11.08
C VAL A 304 -2.33 9.91 10.39
N VAL A 305 -2.40 10.97 9.55
CA VAL A 305 -1.23 11.52 8.86
C VAL A 305 -0.21 12.09 9.85
N ARG A 306 -0.67 12.76 10.93
CA ARG A 306 0.18 13.19 12.04
C ARG A 306 0.90 12.01 12.69
N ALA A 307 0.17 10.93 12.99
CA ALA A 307 0.76 9.74 13.60
C ALA A 307 1.78 9.06 12.68
N PHE A 308 1.59 9.07 11.36
CA PHE A 308 2.62 8.60 10.43
C PHE A 308 3.92 9.38 10.60
N GLU A 309 3.83 10.70 10.70
CA GLU A 309 5.01 11.57 10.83
C GLU A 309 5.71 11.41 12.17
N GLU A 310 4.96 11.30 13.26
CA GLU A 310 5.50 11.26 14.62
C GLU A 310 6.04 9.87 15.02
N ILE A 311 5.44 8.79 14.51
CA ILE A 311 5.71 7.42 14.99
C ILE A 311 6.54 6.61 14.01
N ILE A 312 6.22 6.66 12.70
CA ILE A 312 6.87 5.81 11.71
C ILE A 312 8.09 6.55 11.16
N LYS A 313 9.26 6.11 11.59
CA LYS A 313 10.55 6.70 11.17
C LYS A 313 10.96 6.18 9.79
N SER A 314 11.61 7.03 9.01
CA SER A 314 12.31 6.61 7.79
C SER A 314 13.53 5.76 8.17
N PRO A 315 13.86 4.69 7.41
CA PRO A 315 15.08 3.91 7.66
C PRO A 315 16.32 4.80 7.53
N GLU A 316 17.32 4.53 8.36
CA GLU A 316 18.61 5.20 8.26
C GLU A 316 19.37 4.70 7.03
N ILE A 317 19.86 5.62 6.22
CA ILE A 317 20.67 5.30 5.04
C ILE A 317 22.13 5.31 5.46
N GLN A 318 22.77 4.15 5.40
CA GLN A 318 24.20 4.02 5.59
C GLN A 318 24.90 4.01 4.21
N GLU A 319 25.67 5.04 3.91
CA GLU A 319 26.26 5.27 2.59
C GLU A 319 27.25 4.17 2.13
N ASN A 320 27.79 3.38 3.07
CA ASN A 320 28.80 2.35 2.80
C ASN A 320 28.25 0.92 2.77
N GLU A 321 26.92 0.73 2.84
CA GLU A 321 26.36 -0.61 2.76
C GLU A 321 26.24 -1.11 1.32
N GLU A 322 26.49 -2.41 1.13
CA GLU A 322 26.26 -3.07 -0.16
C GLU A 322 24.77 -3.05 -0.53
N PHE A 323 24.52 -2.71 -1.79
CA PHE A 323 23.16 -2.64 -2.30
C PHE A 323 22.43 -3.98 -2.19
N GLN A 324 21.26 -3.98 -1.57
CA GLN A 324 20.34 -5.10 -1.52
C GLN A 324 18.91 -4.64 -1.77
N PHE A 325 18.22 -5.34 -2.67
CA PHE A 325 16.84 -5.08 -3.04
C PHE A 325 16.04 -6.38 -3.02
N LEU A 326 14.88 -6.36 -2.35
CA LEU A 326 14.00 -7.51 -2.24
C LEU A 326 12.86 -7.39 -3.24
N ILE A 327 12.73 -8.40 -4.12
CA ILE A 327 11.70 -8.42 -5.15
C ILE A 327 10.36 -8.84 -4.54
N ALA A 328 9.38 -7.96 -4.61
CA ALA A 328 7.99 -8.21 -4.21
C ALA A 328 7.08 -8.50 -5.40
N ARG A 329 7.43 -8.04 -6.58
CA ARG A 329 6.69 -8.23 -7.83
C ARG A 329 7.66 -8.36 -9.01
N SER A 330 7.26 -9.08 -10.05
CA SER A 330 7.94 -9.02 -11.34
C SER A 330 6.93 -9.13 -12.48
N PHE A 331 7.15 -8.37 -13.56
CA PHE A 331 6.18 -8.32 -14.65
C PHE A 331 6.80 -7.89 -15.99
N ASP A 332 6.15 -8.31 -17.04
CA ASP A 332 6.37 -7.86 -18.41
C ASP A 332 5.46 -6.66 -18.69
N ILE A 333 6.05 -5.53 -19.10
CA ILE A 333 5.33 -4.29 -19.42
C ILE A 333 5.00 -4.15 -20.90
N ASN A 334 5.44 -5.09 -21.73
CA ASN A 334 5.23 -5.04 -23.18
C ASN A 334 3.76 -5.37 -23.52
N ARG A 335 3.19 -4.62 -24.45
CA ARG A 335 1.84 -4.89 -24.94
C ARG A 335 1.87 -6.06 -25.93
N PRO A 336 0.82 -6.88 -25.98
CA PRO A 336 0.69 -7.88 -27.04
C PRO A 336 0.83 -7.25 -28.43
N GLY A 337 1.71 -7.83 -29.28
CA GLY A 337 1.98 -7.32 -30.62
C GLY A 337 3.11 -6.29 -30.72
N THR A 338 3.81 -5.95 -29.64
CA THR A 338 5.03 -5.13 -29.69
C THR A 338 6.09 -5.80 -30.56
N GLN A 339 6.70 -5.04 -31.47
CA GLN A 339 7.77 -5.55 -32.33
C GLN A 339 9.01 -5.90 -31.49
N ILE A 340 9.80 -6.89 -31.95
CA ILE A 340 10.96 -7.42 -31.21
C ILE A 340 11.97 -6.31 -30.87
N ASN A 341 12.19 -5.36 -31.78
CA ASN A 341 13.13 -4.25 -31.59
C ASN A 341 12.63 -3.17 -30.60
N ASP A 342 11.33 -3.16 -30.30
CA ASP A 342 10.68 -2.19 -29.42
C ASP A 342 10.36 -2.80 -28.04
N LEU A 343 10.79 -4.06 -27.80
CA LEU A 343 10.56 -4.72 -26.52
C LEU A 343 11.39 -4.07 -25.41
N ASN A 344 10.71 -3.70 -24.35
CA ASN A 344 11.35 -3.34 -23.09
C ASN A 344 11.78 -4.59 -22.34
N GLY A 345 12.86 -4.51 -21.62
CA GLY A 345 13.26 -5.57 -20.70
C GLY A 345 12.28 -5.77 -19.55
N GLY A 346 12.45 -6.87 -18.84
CA GLY A 346 11.59 -7.19 -17.72
C GLY A 346 11.73 -6.21 -16.56
N VAL A 347 10.63 -6.01 -15.80
CA VAL A 347 10.59 -5.11 -14.64
C VAL A 347 10.47 -5.92 -13.34
N ILE A 348 11.26 -5.52 -12.35
CA ILE A 348 11.19 -6.03 -10.98
C ILE A 348 10.79 -4.90 -10.03
N GLY A 349 9.80 -5.15 -9.20
CA GLY A 349 9.28 -4.20 -8.21
C GLY A 349 9.54 -4.69 -6.79
N GLY A 350 9.89 -3.78 -5.88
CA GLY A 350 10.18 -4.14 -4.51
C GLY A 350 10.72 -2.98 -3.68
N SER A 351 11.50 -3.28 -2.66
CA SER A 351 12.11 -2.29 -1.76
C SER A 351 13.61 -2.47 -1.67
N VAL A 352 14.33 -1.37 -1.66
CA VAL A 352 15.75 -1.35 -1.29
C VAL A 352 15.86 -1.55 0.22
N LEU A 353 16.58 -2.60 0.62
CA LEU A 353 16.83 -2.92 2.02
C LEU A 353 18.05 -2.16 2.54
N LYS A 354 19.12 -2.09 1.73
CA LYS A 354 20.42 -1.50 2.07
C LYS A 354 21.07 -0.86 0.85
N GLY A 355 21.98 0.08 1.08
CA GLY A 355 22.76 0.72 0.06
C GLY A 355 21.95 1.50 -0.96
N THR A 356 22.58 1.89 -2.06
CA THR A 356 21.94 2.63 -3.16
C THR A 356 22.34 2.06 -4.51
N VAL A 357 21.54 2.34 -5.55
CA VAL A 357 21.83 1.90 -6.91
C VAL A 357 21.37 2.95 -7.93
N GLN A 358 22.10 3.07 -9.04
CA GLN A 358 21.83 4.04 -10.10
C GLN A 358 21.51 3.35 -11.44
N ILE A 359 20.93 4.11 -12.36
CA ILE A 359 20.69 3.65 -13.73
C ILE A 359 22.02 3.30 -14.40
N GLY A 360 22.06 2.16 -15.10
CA GLY A 360 23.24 1.64 -15.80
C GLY A 360 24.11 0.71 -15.00
N GLU A 361 23.95 0.65 -13.66
CA GLU A 361 24.68 -0.30 -12.82
C GLU A 361 24.31 -1.75 -13.14
N GLU A 362 25.30 -2.64 -13.00
CA GLU A 362 25.12 -4.07 -13.14
C GLU A 362 24.64 -4.66 -11.82
N ILE A 363 23.63 -5.54 -11.91
CA ILE A 363 23.01 -6.22 -10.78
C ILE A 363 22.98 -7.73 -10.99
N GLU A 364 23.00 -8.47 -9.89
CA GLU A 364 22.82 -9.90 -9.82
C GLU A 364 21.55 -10.23 -9.04
N ILE A 365 20.79 -11.23 -9.51
CA ILE A 365 19.53 -11.69 -8.91
C ILE A 365 19.70 -13.14 -8.48
N ARG A 366 19.54 -13.44 -7.20
CA ARG A 366 19.62 -14.79 -6.62
C ARG A 366 18.29 -15.19 -5.97
N PRO A 367 17.92 -16.49 -6.01
CA PRO A 367 18.63 -17.65 -6.57
C PRO A 367 18.68 -17.65 -8.11
N GLY A 368 17.90 -16.82 -8.82
CA GLY A 368 17.86 -16.77 -10.26
C GLY A 368 16.90 -17.80 -10.87
N ILE A 369 17.25 -18.39 -12.00
CA ILE A 369 16.39 -19.33 -12.72
C ILE A 369 16.87 -20.76 -12.59
N ARG A 370 15.92 -21.69 -12.61
CA ARG A 370 16.22 -23.12 -12.62
C ARG A 370 16.65 -23.57 -14.00
N VAL A 371 17.90 -24.03 -14.13
CA VAL A 371 18.45 -24.65 -15.34
C VAL A 371 18.73 -26.10 -15.04
N LYS A 372 17.95 -27.02 -15.62
CA LYS A 372 17.97 -28.46 -15.29
C LYS A 372 17.71 -28.67 -13.78
N ASN A 373 18.72 -29.09 -13.03
CA ASN A 373 18.62 -29.39 -11.59
C ASN A 373 19.25 -28.31 -10.68
N ASN A 374 19.88 -27.28 -11.24
CA ASN A 374 20.58 -26.24 -10.51
C ASN A 374 19.91 -24.89 -10.73
N TYR A 375 20.07 -23.99 -9.77
CA TYR A 375 19.71 -22.59 -9.91
C TYR A 375 20.91 -21.79 -10.38
N GLN A 376 20.69 -20.87 -11.31
CA GLN A 376 21.72 -20.00 -11.86
C GLN A 376 21.31 -18.53 -11.60
N PRO A 377 22.16 -17.75 -10.94
CA PRO A 377 21.97 -16.31 -10.80
C PRO A 377 21.77 -15.64 -12.17
N LEU A 378 20.93 -14.61 -12.18
CA LEU A 378 20.75 -13.76 -13.35
C LEU A 378 21.58 -12.49 -13.16
N ARG A 379 22.33 -12.09 -14.20
CA ARG A 379 23.04 -10.81 -14.24
C ARG A 379 22.44 -9.92 -15.32
N THR A 380 22.23 -8.65 -14.99
CA THR A 380 21.63 -7.67 -15.89
C THR A 380 22.03 -6.25 -15.49
N LYS A 381 21.63 -5.26 -16.31
CA LYS A 381 21.81 -3.85 -15.99
C LYS A 381 20.46 -3.19 -15.73
N ILE A 382 20.47 -2.16 -14.87
CA ILE A 382 19.32 -1.31 -14.63
C ILE A 382 19.16 -0.35 -15.80
N ALA A 383 18.02 -0.45 -16.48
CA ALA A 383 17.67 0.42 -17.60
C ALA A 383 16.88 1.65 -17.16
N SER A 384 16.09 1.53 -16.09
CA SER A 384 15.29 2.63 -15.53
C SER A 384 14.93 2.36 -14.07
N ILE A 385 14.70 3.44 -13.32
CA ILE A 385 14.21 3.39 -11.94
C ILE A 385 12.94 4.22 -11.89
N SER A 386 11.88 3.69 -11.26
CA SER A 386 10.60 4.40 -11.19
C SER A 386 9.88 4.17 -9.86
N GLN A 387 9.08 5.15 -9.45
CA GLN A 387 8.11 5.02 -8.38
C GLN A 387 6.74 5.54 -8.86
N GLY A 388 5.80 4.64 -9.08
CA GLY A 388 4.56 4.96 -9.76
C GLY A 388 4.81 5.51 -11.17
N SER A 389 4.41 6.75 -11.42
CA SER A 389 4.64 7.47 -12.69
C SER A 389 5.92 8.31 -12.71
N ASN A 390 6.66 8.39 -11.60
CA ASN A 390 7.86 9.21 -11.49
C ASN A 390 9.10 8.39 -11.82
N PHE A 391 9.98 8.92 -12.68
CA PHE A 391 11.30 8.36 -12.95
C PHE A 391 12.31 8.94 -11.98
N LEU A 392 13.23 8.10 -11.52
CA LEU A 392 14.30 8.41 -10.58
C LEU A 392 15.65 8.11 -11.22
N GLU A 393 16.69 8.82 -10.81
CA GLU A 393 18.07 8.54 -11.24
C GLU A 393 18.76 7.52 -10.34
N GLU A 394 18.37 7.49 -9.08
CA GLU A 394 18.90 6.65 -8.02
C GLU A 394 17.77 6.04 -7.18
N ALA A 395 17.99 4.82 -6.69
CA ALA A 395 17.15 4.18 -5.68
C ALA A 395 17.90 3.97 -4.37
N LYS A 396 17.21 4.20 -3.24
CA LYS A 396 17.72 4.11 -1.87
C LYS A 396 16.72 3.41 -0.95
N PRO A 397 17.11 3.01 0.29
CA PRO A 397 16.17 2.46 1.26
C PRO A 397 14.94 3.35 1.47
N GLY A 398 13.78 2.73 1.62
CA GLY A 398 12.50 3.40 1.74
C GLY A 398 11.44 2.82 0.82
N GLY A 399 10.60 3.66 0.26
CA GLY A 399 9.42 3.28 -0.51
C GLY A 399 9.61 2.21 -1.59
N LEU A 400 8.50 1.71 -2.08
CA LEU A 400 8.49 0.70 -3.12
C LEU A 400 8.80 1.31 -4.48
N ILE A 401 9.72 0.67 -5.22
CA ILE A 401 10.19 1.12 -6.52
C ILE A 401 10.14 0.00 -7.57
N GLY A 402 10.14 0.38 -8.82
CA GLY A 402 10.31 -0.51 -9.97
C GLY A 402 11.68 -0.29 -10.62
N LEU A 403 12.43 -1.36 -10.82
CA LEU A 403 13.66 -1.40 -11.59
C LEU A 403 13.37 -2.03 -12.95
N GLY A 404 13.42 -1.23 -14.01
CA GLY A 404 13.44 -1.74 -15.38
C GLY A 404 14.83 -2.32 -15.66
N THR A 405 14.89 -3.53 -16.18
CA THR A 405 16.14 -4.27 -16.43
C THR A 405 16.33 -4.54 -17.91
N MET A 406 17.49 -5.05 -18.27
CA MET A 406 17.76 -5.58 -19.62
C MET A 406 17.49 -7.09 -19.74
N LEU A 407 16.82 -7.71 -18.74
CA LEU A 407 16.40 -9.11 -18.83
C LEU A 407 15.36 -9.31 -19.92
N ASP A 408 15.36 -10.49 -20.53
CA ASP A 408 14.21 -10.93 -21.31
C ASP A 408 12.94 -10.84 -20.45
N SER A 409 11.93 -10.14 -20.97
CA SER A 409 10.68 -9.90 -20.24
C SER A 409 9.93 -11.20 -19.88
N ALA A 410 10.18 -12.29 -20.61
CA ALA A 410 9.66 -13.61 -20.29
C ALA A 410 10.12 -14.13 -18.91
N LEU A 411 11.32 -13.72 -18.44
CA LEU A 411 11.86 -14.11 -17.14
C LEU A 411 11.17 -13.40 -15.96
N THR A 412 10.51 -12.29 -16.20
CA THR A 412 9.81 -11.51 -15.16
C THR A 412 8.30 -11.66 -15.20
N LYS A 413 7.78 -12.38 -16.19
CA LYS A 413 6.34 -12.56 -16.41
C LYS A 413 5.70 -13.35 -15.27
N GLY A 414 4.52 -12.91 -14.84
CA GLY A 414 3.69 -13.66 -13.89
C GLY A 414 4.29 -13.74 -12.49
N ASP A 415 5.04 -12.72 -12.07
CA ASP A 415 5.65 -12.67 -10.74
C ASP A 415 6.71 -13.78 -10.49
N SER A 416 7.37 -14.27 -11.55
CA SER A 416 8.33 -15.40 -11.50
C SER A 416 9.59 -15.15 -10.66
N LEU A 417 9.92 -13.90 -10.36
CA LEU A 417 11.09 -13.52 -9.58
C LEU A 417 10.73 -12.98 -8.18
N ILE A 418 9.48 -13.15 -7.73
CA ILE A 418 9.13 -12.79 -6.34
C ILE A 418 10.03 -13.55 -5.38
N GLY A 419 10.47 -12.89 -4.31
CA GLY A 419 11.29 -13.48 -3.25
C GLY A 419 12.78 -13.45 -3.52
N HIS A 420 13.18 -13.18 -4.75
CA HIS A 420 14.60 -13.10 -5.08
C HIS A 420 15.24 -11.85 -4.49
N LEU A 421 16.50 -12.00 -4.09
CA LEU A 421 17.35 -10.91 -3.61
C LEU A 421 18.21 -10.37 -4.76
N VAL A 422 18.30 -9.07 -4.86
CA VAL A 422 19.12 -8.36 -5.86
C VAL A 422 20.24 -7.63 -5.15
N GLY A 423 21.42 -7.66 -5.72
CA GLY A 423 22.60 -6.91 -5.23
C GLY A 423 23.58 -6.64 -6.35
N ARG A 424 24.74 -6.07 -6.00
CA ARG A 424 25.86 -5.99 -6.94
C ARG A 424 26.41 -7.39 -7.21
N PRO A 425 27.02 -7.65 -8.38
CA PRO A 425 27.60 -8.94 -8.69
C PRO A 425 28.55 -9.42 -7.59
N ASP A 426 28.40 -10.68 -7.20
CA ASP A 426 29.23 -11.37 -6.23
C ASP A 426 29.17 -10.85 -4.77
N THR A 427 28.20 -9.96 -4.43
CA THR A 427 28.01 -9.42 -3.07
C THR A 427 26.87 -10.07 -2.29
N LEU A 428 26.03 -10.84 -2.96
CA LEU A 428 24.85 -11.46 -2.36
C LEU A 428 25.21 -12.72 -1.55
N PRO A 429 24.44 -13.05 -0.50
CA PRO A 429 24.56 -14.32 0.23
C PRO A 429 24.45 -15.52 -0.68
N GLU A 430 24.94 -16.67 -0.20
CA GLU A 430 24.84 -17.93 -0.92
C GLU A 430 23.38 -18.40 -1.08
N ILE A 431 23.17 -19.29 -2.06
CA ILE A 431 21.87 -19.90 -2.30
C ILE A 431 21.70 -21.06 -1.33
N ILE A 432 20.69 -21.00 -0.47
CA ILE A 432 20.43 -21.93 0.61
C ILE A 432 19.42 -23.00 0.15
N SER A 433 19.81 -24.26 0.13
CA SER A 433 18.91 -25.40 -0.14
C SER A 433 18.60 -26.23 1.11
N GLU A 434 19.39 -26.06 2.17
CA GLU A 434 19.20 -26.67 3.48
C GLU A 434 19.62 -25.65 4.55
N VAL A 435 18.84 -25.51 5.61
CA VAL A 435 19.07 -24.53 6.68
C VAL A 435 18.88 -25.17 8.05
N GLU A 436 19.72 -24.81 9.00
CA GLU A 436 19.52 -25.13 10.41
C GLU A 436 18.80 -23.97 11.10
N LEU A 437 17.63 -24.24 11.67
CA LEU A 437 16.76 -23.23 12.29
C LEU A 437 16.62 -23.47 13.80
N GLU A 438 16.89 -22.45 14.59
CA GLU A 438 16.34 -22.34 15.93
C GLU A 438 14.87 -21.93 15.84
N VAL A 439 13.96 -22.81 16.26
CA VAL A 439 12.53 -22.64 16.03
C VAL A 439 11.81 -22.23 17.32
N ASN A 440 11.08 -21.13 17.25
CA ASN A 440 10.18 -20.63 18.29
C ASN A 440 8.73 -20.92 17.87
N LEU A 441 8.10 -21.91 18.51
CA LEU A 441 6.71 -22.25 18.23
C LEU A 441 5.77 -21.38 19.05
N LEU A 442 4.67 -20.94 18.44
CA LEU A 442 3.58 -20.25 19.13
C LEU A 442 2.90 -21.20 20.12
N GLU A 443 2.35 -20.66 21.19
CA GLU A 443 1.61 -21.48 22.17
C GLU A 443 0.35 -22.10 21.55
N ARG A 444 -0.31 -21.39 20.63
CA ARG A 444 -1.57 -21.78 20.00
C ARG A 444 -1.52 -21.54 18.51
N VAL A 445 -2.26 -22.37 17.77
CA VAL A 445 -2.49 -22.17 16.33
C VAL A 445 -3.38 -20.96 16.14
N LEU A 446 -2.90 -19.97 15.39
CA LEU A 446 -3.64 -18.77 15.07
C LEU A 446 -4.73 -19.06 14.02
N GLY A 447 -5.81 -18.27 14.05
CA GLY A 447 -6.91 -18.35 13.08
C GLY A 447 -7.73 -19.63 13.13
N SER A 448 -7.58 -20.43 14.16
CA SER A 448 -8.41 -21.61 14.44
C SER A 448 -9.56 -21.24 15.37
N GLU A 449 -10.79 -21.62 15.04
CA GLU A 449 -11.96 -21.46 15.94
C GLU A 449 -11.79 -22.25 17.22
N VAL A 450 -11.05 -23.38 17.15
CA VAL A 450 -10.71 -24.21 18.31
C VAL A 450 -9.30 -23.84 18.77
N GLN A 451 -9.14 -23.56 20.06
CA GLN A 451 -7.83 -23.27 20.67
C GLN A 451 -6.94 -24.53 20.67
N MET A 452 -6.24 -24.76 19.56
CA MET A 452 -5.31 -25.88 19.44
C MET A 452 -3.90 -25.46 19.85
N LYS A 453 -3.27 -26.22 20.75
CA LYS A 453 -1.86 -26.04 21.09
C LYS A 453 -0.98 -26.44 19.90
N VAL A 454 0.04 -25.63 19.60
CA VAL A 454 1.02 -25.98 18.56
C VAL A 454 1.88 -27.16 19.07
N GLN A 455 1.93 -28.23 18.27
CA GLN A 455 2.77 -29.41 18.54
C GLN A 455 4.17 -29.20 17.97
N GLN A 456 5.18 -29.82 18.59
CA GLN A 456 6.55 -29.87 18.08
C GLN A 456 6.61 -30.36 16.64
N LEU A 457 7.63 -29.89 15.89
CA LEU A 457 7.87 -30.36 14.52
C LEU A 457 8.29 -31.82 14.52
N LYS A 458 7.88 -32.54 13.49
CA LYS A 458 8.16 -33.98 13.32
C LYS A 458 9.15 -34.23 12.18
N HIS A 459 9.89 -35.32 12.26
CA HIS A 459 10.76 -35.75 11.16
C HIS A 459 9.93 -36.00 9.89
N ASN A 460 10.44 -35.57 8.74
CA ASN A 460 9.78 -35.59 7.42
C ASN A 460 8.49 -34.74 7.35
N GLU A 461 8.26 -33.88 8.31
CA GLU A 461 7.13 -32.96 8.25
C GLU A 461 7.31 -31.92 7.12
N LYS A 462 6.20 -31.68 6.37
CA LYS A 462 6.16 -30.69 5.30
C LYS A 462 5.64 -29.37 5.88
N LEU A 463 6.39 -28.30 5.65
CA LEU A 463 6.13 -26.94 6.13
C LEU A 463 6.04 -26.00 4.93
N LEU A 464 5.34 -24.88 5.09
CA LEU A 464 5.50 -23.71 4.25
C LEU A 464 6.31 -22.69 5.05
N LEU A 465 7.41 -22.24 4.46
CA LEU A 465 8.27 -21.21 5.02
C LEU A 465 8.13 -19.94 4.21
N VAL A 466 8.10 -18.80 4.91
CA VAL A 466 8.11 -17.46 4.30
C VAL A 466 9.33 -16.73 4.82
N VAL A 467 10.19 -16.26 3.92
CA VAL A 467 11.43 -15.55 4.21
C VAL A 467 11.51 -14.32 3.33
N GLY A 468 11.49 -13.14 3.93
CA GLY A 468 11.29 -11.93 3.15
C GLY A 468 9.99 -12.04 2.32
N THR A 469 10.08 -11.89 1.01
CA THR A 469 8.95 -12.07 0.09
C THR A 469 8.87 -13.48 -0.53
N GLU A 470 9.85 -14.36 -0.27
CA GLU A 470 9.92 -15.72 -0.80
C GLU A 470 9.03 -16.69 -0.02
N LYS A 471 8.41 -17.61 -0.74
CA LYS A 471 7.60 -18.71 -0.20
C LYS A 471 8.19 -20.03 -0.67
N THR A 472 8.76 -20.81 0.26
CA THR A 472 9.39 -22.09 -0.06
C THR A 472 8.78 -23.23 0.76
N ALA A 473 8.73 -24.43 0.17
CA ALA A 473 8.37 -25.63 0.90
C ALA A 473 9.59 -26.15 1.67
N GLY A 474 9.40 -26.43 2.97
CA GLY A 474 10.39 -27.02 3.84
C GLY A 474 10.07 -28.47 4.18
N ILE A 475 11.09 -29.32 4.30
CA ILE A 475 10.95 -30.67 4.84
C ILE A 475 11.93 -30.82 5.99
N VAL A 476 11.44 -31.13 7.18
CA VAL A 476 12.28 -31.40 8.37
C VAL A 476 13.09 -32.65 8.18
N LYS A 477 14.40 -32.51 7.96
CA LYS A 477 15.33 -33.62 7.73
C LYS A 477 15.89 -34.20 9.01
N LYS A 478 16.22 -33.36 9.98
CA LYS A 478 16.75 -33.76 11.28
C LYS A 478 16.15 -32.91 12.40
N ILE A 479 16.00 -33.51 13.54
CA ILE A 479 15.61 -32.82 14.79
C ILE A 479 16.83 -32.91 15.70
N LEU A 480 17.40 -31.78 16.06
CA LEU A 480 18.51 -31.64 16.97
C LEU A 480 17.99 -31.24 18.36
N LYS A 481 18.89 -31.03 19.32
CA LYS A 481 18.48 -30.71 20.69
C LYS A 481 17.72 -29.38 20.79
N ASN A 482 18.18 -28.36 20.06
CA ASN A 482 17.62 -27.01 20.10
C ASN A 482 17.31 -26.45 18.70
N SER A 483 17.47 -27.24 17.65
CA SER A 483 17.31 -26.78 16.28
C SER A 483 16.75 -27.86 15.36
N TYR A 484 16.41 -27.46 14.15
CA TYR A 484 15.86 -28.33 13.11
C TYR A 484 16.61 -28.09 11.80
N ILE A 485 17.05 -29.15 11.15
CA ILE A 485 17.58 -29.07 9.79
C ILE A 485 16.43 -29.24 8.81
N VAL A 486 16.21 -28.21 7.98
CA VAL A 486 15.10 -28.15 7.02
C VAL A 486 15.64 -28.01 5.61
N SER A 487 15.26 -28.93 4.73
CA SER A 487 15.55 -28.84 3.29
C SER A 487 14.51 -27.96 2.61
N LEU A 488 14.93 -27.06 1.74
CA LEU A 488 14.12 -26.04 1.08
C LEU A 488 13.91 -26.37 -0.42
N SER A 489 12.70 -26.17 -0.92
CA SER A 489 12.37 -26.35 -2.34
C SER A 489 11.25 -25.39 -2.77
N PRO A 490 11.53 -24.37 -3.59
CA PRO A 490 12.84 -24.00 -4.17
C PRO A 490 13.87 -23.57 -3.12
N PRO A 491 15.17 -23.60 -3.45
CA PRO A 491 16.21 -22.95 -2.65
C PRO A 491 16.01 -21.43 -2.66
N ILE A 492 16.53 -20.78 -1.64
CA ILE A 492 16.36 -19.35 -1.43
C ILE A 492 17.70 -18.61 -1.36
N CYS A 493 17.67 -17.31 -1.54
CA CYS A 493 18.75 -16.39 -1.15
C CYS A 493 18.09 -15.30 -0.29
N ALA A 494 18.52 -15.16 0.95
CA ALA A 494 17.94 -14.22 1.90
C ALA A 494 19.02 -13.39 2.59
N PRO A 495 18.72 -12.16 3.05
CA PRO A 495 19.64 -11.40 3.90
C PRO A 495 20.03 -12.20 5.15
N VAL A 496 21.25 -11.96 5.64
CA VAL A 496 21.70 -12.52 6.93
C VAL A 496 20.73 -12.09 8.04
N ASP A 497 20.52 -12.94 9.03
CA ASP A 497 19.57 -12.75 10.14
C ASP A 497 18.08 -12.72 9.74
N SER A 498 17.75 -13.20 8.55
CA SER A 498 16.35 -13.31 8.12
C SER A 498 15.53 -14.22 9.02
N ILE A 499 14.29 -13.84 9.26
CA ILE A 499 13.32 -14.64 10.02
C ILE A 499 12.51 -15.51 9.06
N PHE A 500 12.42 -16.80 9.39
CA PHE A 500 11.64 -17.81 8.67
C PHE A 500 10.29 -17.97 9.36
N ALA A 501 9.23 -17.38 8.84
CA ALA A 501 7.89 -17.67 9.34
C ALA A 501 7.47 -19.07 8.92
N ILE A 502 7.02 -19.89 9.90
CA ILE A 502 6.77 -21.33 9.72
C ILE A 502 5.28 -21.59 9.78
N SER A 503 4.74 -22.19 8.71
CA SER A 503 3.34 -22.59 8.63
C SER A 503 3.21 -24.10 8.38
N ARG A 504 2.17 -24.70 8.98
CA ARG A 504 1.80 -26.11 8.90
C ARG A 504 0.41 -26.25 8.29
N ILE A 505 0.16 -27.36 7.58
CA ILE A 505 -1.18 -27.67 7.10
C ILE A 505 -2.03 -28.19 8.25
N ILE A 506 -3.08 -27.44 8.60
CA ILE A 506 -4.10 -27.80 9.59
C ILE A 506 -5.46 -27.63 8.91
N ASN A 507 -6.28 -28.66 8.91
CA ASN A 507 -7.59 -28.66 8.24
C ASN A 507 -7.52 -28.21 6.77
N ARG A 508 -6.53 -28.72 6.02
CA ARG A 508 -6.26 -28.41 4.60
C ARG A 508 -5.86 -26.94 4.32
N ARG A 509 -5.50 -26.17 5.33
CA ARG A 509 -5.03 -24.78 5.21
C ARG A 509 -3.68 -24.62 5.88
N TYR A 510 -2.82 -23.75 5.32
CA TYR A 510 -1.60 -23.36 6.00
C TYR A 510 -1.91 -22.41 7.15
N ARG A 511 -1.46 -22.76 8.35
CA ARG A 511 -1.61 -21.95 9.57
C ARG A 511 -0.23 -21.65 10.12
N LEU A 512 -0.02 -20.40 10.50
CA LEU A 512 1.21 -19.98 11.17
C LEU A 512 1.32 -20.68 12.52
N ILE A 513 2.46 -21.35 12.75
CA ILE A 513 2.74 -22.11 13.96
C ILE A 513 3.97 -21.60 14.72
N GLY A 514 4.78 -20.74 14.12
CA GLY A 514 5.99 -20.22 14.73
C GLY A 514 6.90 -19.55 13.72
N TYR A 515 8.10 -19.28 14.17
CA TYR A 515 9.18 -18.74 13.35
C TYR A 515 10.51 -19.36 13.72
N GLY A 516 11.47 -19.27 12.81
CA GLY A 516 12.84 -19.74 13.01
C GLY A 516 13.86 -18.69 12.67
N LYS A 517 15.02 -18.76 13.31
CA LYS A 517 16.22 -18.01 12.93
C LYS A 517 17.29 -19.00 12.49
N GLU A 518 18.02 -18.64 11.44
CA GLU A 518 19.16 -19.42 10.98
C GLU A 518 20.25 -19.44 12.06
N LEU A 519 20.77 -20.62 12.33
CA LEU A 519 21.96 -20.81 13.16
C LEU A 519 23.16 -20.88 12.23
N ASN A 520 24.08 -19.90 12.35
CA ASN A 520 25.34 -19.83 11.63
C ASN A 520 26.35 -20.89 12.10
#